data_cde9c2c891b76876d8f46926c2fbe3ca
#
_entry.id   cde9c2c891b76876d8f46926c2fbe3ca
#
_cell.length_a   1.000
_cell.length_b   1.000
_cell.length_c   1.000
_cell.angle_alpha   90.00
_cell.angle_beta   90.00
_cell.angle_gamma   90.00
#
_symmetry.space_group_name_H-M   'P 1'
#
loop_
_entity.id
_entity.type
_entity.pdbx_description
1 polymer ?
#
loop_
_entity_poly.entity_id
_entity_poly.type
_entity_poly.pdbx_seq_one_letter_code
_entity_poly.pdbx_strand_id
1 'polypeptide(L)'
;MPLQVRTCSAEDIASFLGTVEAAFGEESHLEDLEKERRIFEPDRCHYIADGDGMVGTAGAFSFSMSVPGADLPTAGVTMVGVLPSHRRRGILTQLMTHQLGDVHRRGEPLAALWASEGTIYERFGYAIATLQGGSDIERDRARFRDDPGPVGQTRLLAREDAAKIFDPIYEQVRRQRPGMYSRNEDFWSVHTLADAPHIRRGAGPLFCAVHETSGQPDAYASYRVKHDWTGVSESQLVVREALGIDARATREIWRFLFGIDLMQRVQARSLPIDHPLYLMLDEPRRLRQTLGDGLWLRVVDLELALQARSFAAADRVVIAIEDPLCPWNSGSWRIDTTGTSTSVTRTEDPAEMTLTPSDLGAVYLGGFSLAQLARAGRVEPSDAVERMDAMFHTHIAPYCSGTF
;
A
#
# COMPACT_ATOMS: atom_id res chain seq x y z
N MET A 1 -33.04 -5.95 -18.38
CA MET A 1 -33.01 -6.48 -17.02
C MET A 1 -32.12 -5.59 -16.17
N PRO A 2 -32.36 -5.44 -14.87
CA PRO A 2 -31.41 -4.74 -14.02
C PRO A 2 -30.05 -5.44 -14.11
N LEU A 3 -28.98 -4.67 -14.20
CA LEU A 3 -27.62 -5.19 -14.21
C LEU A 3 -27.35 -5.83 -12.84
N GLN A 4 -26.82 -7.05 -12.81
CA GLN A 4 -26.55 -7.81 -11.57
C GLN A 4 -25.06 -8.07 -11.45
N VAL A 5 -24.55 -7.97 -10.23
CA VAL A 5 -23.17 -8.36 -9.91
C VAL A 5 -23.08 -9.89 -9.93
N ARG A 6 -22.06 -10.40 -10.60
CA ARG A 6 -21.71 -11.82 -10.68
C ARG A 6 -20.29 -12.03 -10.17
N THR A 7 -20.02 -13.20 -9.63
CA THR A 7 -18.67 -13.62 -9.25
C THR A 7 -18.02 -14.38 -10.42
N CYS A 8 -16.75 -14.16 -10.65
CA CYS A 8 -15.99 -14.84 -11.70
C CYS A 8 -15.80 -16.34 -11.42
N SER A 9 -15.67 -17.08 -12.50
CA SER A 9 -15.07 -18.41 -12.54
C SER A 9 -13.64 -18.34 -13.09
N ALA A 10 -12.90 -19.44 -13.05
CA ALA A 10 -11.56 -19.51 -13.64
C ALA A 10 -11.57 -19.31 -15.17
N GLU A 11 -12.72 -19.55 -15.81
CA GLU A 11 -12.88 -19.39 -17.27
C GLU A 11 -13.06 -17.91 -17.66
N ASP A 12 -13.51 -17.07 -16.72
CA ASP A 12 -13.80 -15.65 -16.95
C ASP A 12 -12.57 -14.76 -16.99
N ILE A 13 -11.40 -15.24 -16.56
CA ILE A 13 -10.18 -14.43 -16.34
C ILE A 13 -9.80 -13.58 -17.57
N ALA A 14 -9.83 -14.16 -18.77
CA ALA A 14 -9.45 -13.43 -19.98
C ALA A 14 -10.42 -12.28 -20.28
N SER A 15 -11.74 -12.52 -20.15
CA SER A 15 -12.76 -11.50 -20.34
C SER A 15 -12.71 -10.43 -19.24
N PHE A 16 -12.41 -10.84 -18.01
CA PHE A 16 -12.27 -9.94 -16.87
C PHE A 16 -11.09 -8.99 -17.06
N LEU A 17 -9.89 -9.51 -17.32
CA LEU A 17 -8.68 -8.71 -17.54
C LEU A 17 -8.81 -7.83 -18.77
N GLY A 18 -9.33 -8.34 -19.88
CA GLY A 18 -9.61 -7.53 -21.08
C GLY A 18 -10.59 -6.38 -20.81
N THR A 19 -11.55 -6.56 -19.89
CA THR A 19 -12.47 -5.46 -19.48
C THR A 19 -11.72 -4.43 -18.63
N VAL A 20 -10.81 -4.85 -17.75
CA VAL A 20 -9.95 -3.96 -16.96
C VAL A 20 -9.08 -3.12 -17.89
N GLU A 21 -8.33 -3.75 -18.79
CA GLU A 21 -7.46 -3.09 -19.78
C GLU A 21 -8.24 -2.07 -20.62
N ALA A 22 -9.39 -2.47 -21.13
CA ALA A 22 -10.26 -1.56 -21.92
C ALA A 22 -10.80 -0.38 -21.08
N ALA A 23 -11.09 -0.59 -19.78
CA ALA A 23 -11.54 0.48 -18.89
C ALA A 23 -10.44 1.51 -18.59
N PHE A 24 -9.17 1.07 -18.58
CA PHE A 24 -7.99 1.91 -18.38
C PHE A 24 -7.36 2.40 -19.69
N GLY A 25 -7.78 1.90 -20.84
CA GLY A 25 -7.21 2.25 -22.15
C GLY A 25 -5.82 1.65 -22.35
N GLU A 26 -5.55 0.50 -21.76
CA GLU A 26 -4.30 -0.23 -21.85
C GLU A 26 -4.36 -1.28 -22.98
N GLU A 27 -3.19 -1.65 -23.52
CA GLU A 27 -3.07 -2.74 -24.48
C GLU A 27 -3.15 -4.09 -23.76
N SER A 28 -3.80 -5.07 -24.40
CA SER A 28 -3.90 -6.42 -23.85
C SER A 28 -2.60 -7.21 -24.09
N HIS A 29 -2.11 -7.83 -23.02
CA HIS A 29 -0.91 -8.66 -23.02
C HIS A 29 -1.26 -10.12 -22.72
N LEU A 30 -1.88 -10.79 -23.69
CA LEU A 30 -2.32 -12.19 -23.55
C LEU A 30 -1.20 -13.15 -23.18
N GLU A 31 0.06 -12.82 -23.51
CA GLU A 31 1.23 -13.60 -23.13
C GLU A 31 1.47 -13.65 -21.60
N ASP A 32 0.94 -12.71 -20.86
CA ASP A 32 1.05 -12.68 -19.40
C ASP A 32 -0.13 -13.38 -18.70
N LEU A 33 -1.18 -13.76 -19.42
CA LEU A 33 -2.38 -14.36 -18.86
C LEU A 33 -2.11 -15.59 -17.98
N GLU A 34 -1.19 -16.47 -18.40
CA GLU A 34 -0.84 -17.67 -17.63
C GLU A 34 -0.10 -17.33 -16.31
N LYS A 35 0.61 -16.21 -16.27
CA LYS A 35 1.22 -15.72 -15.03
C LYS A 35 0.17 -15.09 -14.13
N GLU A 36 -0.69 -14.27 -14.71
CA GLU A 36 -1.79 -13.60 -13.97
C GLU A 36 -2.73 -14.63 -13.31
N ARG A 37 -2.98 -15.78 -13.97
CA ARG A 37 -3.76 -16.88 -13.39
C ARG A 37 -3.24 -17.39 -12.05
N ARG A 38 -1.94 -17.25 -11.76
CA ARG A 38 -1.33 -17.73 -10.52
C ARG A 38 -1.68 -16.87 -9.32
N ILE A 39 -1.98 -15.59 -9.54
CA ILE A 39 -2.37 -14.64 -8.48
C ILE A 39 -3.83 -14.24 -8.53
N PHE A 40 -4.55 -14.60 -9.60
CA PHE A 40 -5.95 -14.28 -9.75
C PHE A 40 -6.81 -15.15 -8.83
N GLU A 41 -7.68 -14.51 -8.04
CA GLU A 41 -8.60 -15.16 -7.12
C GLU A 41 -10.04 -15.00 -7.66
N PRO A 42 -10.55 -15.97 -8.48
CA PRO A 42 -11.84 -15.82 -9.17
C PRO A 42 -13.02 -15.54 -8.23
N ASP A 43 -13.05 -16.22 -7.10
CA ASP A 43 -14.11 -16.08 -6.08
C ASP A 43 -14.10 -14.71 -5.38
N ARG A 44 -13.06 -13.90 -5.59
CA ARG A 44 -12.91 -12.51 -5.11
C ARG A 44 -13.04 -11.48 -6.23
N CYS A 45 -13.29 -11.93 -7.45
CA CYS A 45 -13.46 -11.07 -8.61
C CYS A 45 -14.94 -11.01 -8.99
N HIS A 46 -15.46 -9.81 -9.06
CA HIS A 46 -16.87 -9.54 -9.35
C HIS A 46 -17.01 -8.72 -10.61
N TYR A 47 -18.04 -8.97 -11.39
CA TYR A 47 -18.31 -8.23 -12.60
C TYR A 47 -19.79 -7.95 -12.81
N ILE A 48 -20.08 -6.98 -13.65
CA ILE A 48 -21.41 -6.71 -14.21
C ILE A 48 -21.32 -6.88 -15.71
N ALA A 49 -22.32 -7.59 -16.29
CA ALA A 49 -22.45 -7.78 -17.73
C ALA A 49 -23.69 -7.03 -18.27
N ASP A 50 -23.60 -6.52 -19.51
CA ASP A 50 -24.70 -6.00 -20.31
C ASP A 50 -24.72 -6.79 -21.63
N GLY A 51 -25.80 -7.59 -21.84
CA GLY A 51 -25.79 -8.64 -22.86
C GLY A 51 -24.74 -9.71 -22.56
N ASP A 52 -23.92 -10.03 -23.56
CA ASP A 52 -22.89 -11.08 -23.46
C ASP A 52 -21.52 -10.53 -23.03
N GLY A 53 -21.37 -9.21 -22.81
CA GLY A 53 -20.10 -8.56 -22.49
C GLY A 53 -20.00 -8.08 -21.04
N MET A 54 -18.83 -8.24 -20.43
CA MET A 54 -18.51 -7.60 -19.15
C MET A 54 -18.34 -6.09 -19.38
N VAL A 55 -18.95 -5.29 -18.50
CA VAL A 55 -18.93 -3.82 -18.61
C VAL A 55 -18.37 -3.12 -17.37
N GLY A 56 -18.18 -3.86 -16.31
CA GLY A 56 -17.54 -3.37 -15.09
C GLY A 56 -17.00 -4.52 -14.25
N THR A 57 -15.89 -4.27 -13.59
CA THR A 57 -15.10 -5.24 -12.81
C THR A 57 -14.70 -4.67 -11.46
N ALA A 58 -14.50 -5.55 -10.47
CA ALA A 58 -13.86 -5.26 -9.19
C ALA A 58 -13.24 -6.56 -8.67
N GLY A 59 -11.94 -6.57 -8.45
CA GLY A 59 -11.21 -7.71 -7.90
C GLY A 59 -10.60 -7.39 -6.53
N ALA A 60 -10.13 -8.42 -5.84
CA ALA A 60 -9.34 -8.28 -4.64
C ALA A 60 -8.34 -9.42 -4.49
N PHE A 61 -7.17 -9.11 -3.94
CA PHE A 61 -6.20 -10.08 -3.44
C PHE A 61 -6.42 -10.34 -1.94
N SER A 62 -6.09 -11.56 -1.50
CA SER A 62 -6.07 -11.92 -0.09
C SER A 62 -4.72 -11.57 0.53
N PHE A 63 -4.69 -10.54 1.36
CA PHE A 63 -3.47 -10.13 2.07
C PHE A 63 -3.62 -10.25 3.59
N SER A 64 -2.47 -10.34 4.25
CA SER A 64 -2.32 -9.99 5.66
C SER A 64 -1.58 -8.66 5.74
N MET A 65 -2.19 -7.63 6.32
CA MET A 65 -1.60 -6.30 6.45
C MET A 65 -1.12 -6.07 7.87
N SER A 66 0.10 -5.55 8.00
CA SER A 66 0.58 -5.06 9.28
C SER A 66 -0.15 -3.80 9.69
N VAL A 67 -0.72 -3.83 10.88
CA VAL A 67 -1.33 -2.69 11.56
C VAL A 67 -0.58 -2.44 12.87
N PRO A 68 -0.80 -1.32 13.57
CA PRO A 68 -0.15 -1.12 14.86
C PRO A 68 -0.43 -2.30 15.82
N GLY A 69 0.61 -3.12 16.10
CA GLY A 69 0.58 -4.23 17.06
C GLY A 69 0.05 -5.57 16.56
N ALA A 70 -0.42 -5.69 15.32
CA ALA A 70 -0.97 -6.92 14.77
C ALA A 70 -0.78 -7.04 13.25
N ASP A 71 -1.09 -8.23 12.74
CA ASP A 71 -1.35 -8.48 11.31
C ASP A 71 -2.83 -8.83 11.13
N LEU A 72 -3.50 -8.22 10.16
CA LEU A 72 -4.92 -8.43 9.91
C LEU A 72 -5.21 -8.90 8.48
N PRO A 73 -6.15 -9.85 8.30
CA PRO A 73 -6.70 -10.15 6.99
C PRO A 73 -7.24 -8.87 6.33
N THR A 74 -6.85 -8.64 5.10
CA THR A 74 -7.14 -7.40 4.37
C THR A 74 -7.39 -7.69 2.91
N ALA A 75 -8.52 -7.19 2.39
CA ALA A 75 -8.78 -7.24 0.97
C ALA A 75 -7.93 -6.19 0.23
N GLY A 76 -7.00 -6.63 -0.60
CA GLY A 76 -6.26 -5.77 -1.53
C GLY A 76 -7.09 -5.49 -2.77
N VAL A 77 -7.96 -4.47 -2.71
CA VAL A 77 -8.91 -4.14 -3.79
C VAL A 77 -8.17 -3.62 -5.01
N THR A 78 -8.41 -4.24 -6.14
CA THR A 78 -7.73 -4.00 -7.41
C THR A 78 -8.65 -4.26 -8.60
N MET A 79 -8.18 -4.00 -9.82
CA MET A 79 -8.90 -4.31 -11.06
C MET A 79 -10.33 -3.71 -11.09
N VAL A 80 -10.49 -2.53 -10.47
CA VAL A 80 -11.79 -1.82 -10.41
C VAL A 80 -11.91 -0.94 -11.64
N GLY A 81 -12.77 -1.33 -12.56
CA GLY A 81 -12.97 -0.61 -13.81
C GLY A 81 -14.42 -0.63 -14.29
N VAL A 82 -14.82 0.42 -15.02
CA VAL A 82 -16.09 0.46 -15.74
C VAL A 82 -15.82 0.99 -17.15
N LEU A 83 -16.25 0.25 -18.17
CA LEU A 83 -16.07 0.65 -19.56
C LEU A 83 -16.58 2.08 -19.79
N PRO A 84 -15.88 2.90 -20.59
CA PRO A 84 -16.25 4.29 -20.85
C PRO A 84 -17.69 4.47 -21.32
N SER A 85 -18.20 3.52 -22.11
CA SER A 85 -19.59 3.49 -22.63
C SER A 85 -20.65 3.23 -21.54
N HIS A 86 -20.25 2.76 -20.35
CA HIS A 86 -21.16 2.35 -19.27
C HIS A 86 -20.98 3.15 -17.98
N ARG A 87 -20.13 4.18 -17.98
CA ARG A 87 -19.92 5.08 -16.84
C ARG A 87 -21.19 5.84 -16.47
N ARG A 88 -21.28 6.32 -15.23
CA ARG A 88 -22.39 7.12 -14.67
C ARG A 88 -23.75 6.40 -14.64
N ARG A 89 -23.76 5.07 -14.70
CA ARG A 89 -24.96 4.21 -14.64
C ARG A 89 -25.10 3.47 -13.29
N GLY A 90 -24.32 3.85 -12.26
CA GLY A 90 -24.34 3.22 -10.93
C GLY A 90 -23.58 1.89 -10.83
N ILE A 91 -22.92 1.43 -11.90
CA ILE A 91 -22.20 0.14 -11.96
C ILE A 91 -21.12 0.06 -10.88
N LEU A 92 -20.28 1.08 -10.78
CA LEU A 92 -19.23 1.10 -9.76
C LEU A 92 -19.80 1.03 -8.34
N THR A 93 -20.89 1.73 -8.05
CA THR A 93 -21.53 1.69 -6.73
C THR A 93 -22.04 0.29 -6.41
N GLN A 94 -22.65 -0.41 -7.36
CA GLN A 94 -23.12 -1.79 -7.16
C GLN A 94 -21.96 -2.74 -6.90
N LEU A 95 -20.86 -2.64 -7.67
CA LEU A 95 -19.66 -3.47 -7.50
C LEU A 95 -19.03 -3.24 -6.13
N MET A 96 -18.78 -1.99 -5.75
CA MET A 96 -18.12 -1.66 -4.47
C MET A 96 -18.99 -2.04 -3.26
N THR A 97 -20.31 -1.84 -3.33
CA THR A 97 -21.24 -2.28 -2.26
C THR A 97 -21.22 -3.80 -2.10
N HIS A 98 -21.26 -4.53 -3.23
CA HIS A 98 -21.19 -6.00 -3.21
C HIS A 98 -19.86 -6.48 -2.64
N GLN A 99 -18.75 -5.91 -3.10
CA GLN A 99 -17.40 -6.27 -2.66
C GLN A 99 -17.19 -6.01 -1.16
N LEU A 100 -17.61 -4.86 -0.62
CA LEU A 100 -17.51 -4.59 0.81
C LEU A 100 -18.32 -5.59 1.64
N GLY A 101 -19.51 -5.97 1.18
CA GLY A 101 -20.29 -7.04 1.80
C GLY A 101 -19.60 -8.40 1.70
N ASP A 102 -18.91 -8.71 0.62
CA ASP A 102 -18.13 -9.94 0.47
C ASP A 102 -16.92 -9.98 1.42
N VAL A 103 -16.16 -8.90 1.48
CA VAL A 103 -15.03 -8.71 2.41
C VAL A 103 -15.46 -8.93 3.86
N HIS A 104 -16.58 -8.33 4.28
CA HIS A 104 -17.13 -8.55 5.63
C HIS A 104 -17.51 -10.01 5.88
N ARG A 105 -18.22 -10.67 4.94
CA ARG A 105 -18.58 -12.10 5.08
C ARG A 105 -17.37 -13.02 5.18
N ARG A 106 -16.24 -12.64 4.61
CA ARG A 106 -14.96 -13.36 4.71
C ARG A 106 -14.24 -13.12 6.04
N GLY A 107 -14.76 -12.22 6.89
CA GLY A 107 -14.14 -11.86 8.18
C GLY A 107 -12.87 -11.01 8.01
N GLU A 108 -12.75 -10.27 6.92
CA GLU A 108 -11.65 -9.35 6.68
C GLU A 108 -12.02 -7.96 7.21
N PRO A 109 -11.40 -7.47 8.28
CA PRO A 109 -11.77 -6.20 8.89
C PRO A 109 -11.33 -4.97 8.09
N LEU A 110 -10.45 -5.15 7.11
CA LEU A 110 -9.88 -4.07 6.32
C LEU A 110 -10.01 -4.34 4.82
N ALA A 111 -10.16 -3.26 4.06
CA ALA A 111 -9.96 -3.24 2.62
C ALA A 111 -9.01 -2.08 2.26
N ALA A 112 -8.10 -2.33 1.36
CA ALA A 112 -7.10 -1.35 0.96
C ALA A 112 -6.97 -1.30 -0.56
N LEU A 113 -6.59 -0.15 -1.12
CA LEU A 113 -6.39 0.03 -2.55
C LEU A 113 -5.37 1.14 -2.85
N TRP A 114 -4.92 1.16 -4.10
CA TRP A 114 -4.22 2.27 -4.70
C TRP A 114 -5.18 3.03 -5.61
N ALA A 115 -5.46 4.29 -5.26
CA ALA A 115 -6.44 5.07 -5.99
C ALA A 115 -5.89 5.55 -7.34
N SER A 116 -6.55 5.19 -8.44
CA SER A 116 -6.28 5.77 -9.76
C SER A 116 -6.73 7.24 -9.84
N GLU A 117 -7.82 7.57 -9.13
CA GLU A 117 -8.35 8.93 -8.97
C GLU A 117 -8.85 9.11 -7.53
N GLY A 118 -8.29 10.08 -6.80
CA GLY A 118 -8.61 10.31 -5.37
C GLY A 118 -10.08 10.60 -5.09
N THR A 119 -10.81 11.23 -6.03
CA THR A 119 -12.21 11.60 -5.86
C THR A 119 -13.20 10.43 -5.93
N ILE A 120 -12.74 9.24 -6.35
CA ILE A 120 -13.62 8.09 -6.57
C ILE A 120 -13.93 7.36 -5.27
N TYR A 121 -12.92 7.12 -4.43
CA TYR A 121 -13.02 6.11 -3.38
C TYR A 121 -13.48 6.63 -2.02
N GLU A 122 -13.37 7.94 -1.76
CA GLU A 122 -13.83 8.53 -0.49
C GLU A 122 -15.33 8.31 -0.25
N ARG A 123 -16.16 8.36 -1.30
CA ARG A 123 -17.61 8.08 -1.22
C ARG A 123 -17.94 6.63 -0.84
N PHE A 124 -16.97 5.72 -0.92
CA PHE A 124 -17.07 4.34 -0.46
C PHE A 124 -16.42 4.14 0.92
N GLY A 125 -16.02 5.23 1.58
CA GLY A 125 -15.46 5.24 2.91
C GLY A 125 -13.96 4.92 2.97
N TYR A 126 -13.26 4.87 1.83
CA TYR A 126 -11.80 4.82 1.81
C TYR A 126 -11.21 6.20 2.06
N ALA A 127 -10.02 6.24 2.63
CA ALA A 127 -9.23 7.45 2.76
C ALA A 127 -7.74 7.17 2.60
N ILE A 128 -6.97 8.21 2.30
CA ILE A 128 -5.51 8.13 2.31
C ILE A 128 -5.08 7.72 3.74
N ALA A 129 -4.48 6.56 3.88
CA ALA A 129 -4.00 6.05 5.17
C ALA A 129 -2.48 6.07 5.27
N THR A 130 -1.77 6.10 4.15
CA THR A 130 -0.32 6.28 4.10
C THR A 130 0.07 7.38 3.13
N LEU A 131 1.18 8.05 3.43
CA LEU A 131 1.85 8.92 2.49
C LEU A 131 3.12 8.24 2.00
N GLN A 132 3.51 8.56 0.77
CA GLN A 132 4.78 8.11 0.20
C GLN A 132 5.61 9.28 -0.29
N GLY A 133 6.92 9.14 -0.13
CA GLY A 133 7.90 10.09 -0.63
C GLY A 133 8.53 9.59 -1.93
N GLY A 134 8.83 10.51 -2.84
CA GLY A 134 9.77 10.27 -3.91
C GLY A 134 11.12 10.91 -3.59
N SER A 135 12.21 10.39 -4.12
CA SER A 135 13.52 11.02 -4.07
C SER A 135 14.18 11.02 -5.45
N ASP A 136 15.00 12.04 -5.71
CA ASP A 136 15.75 12.18 -6.95
C ASP A 136 17.05 12.96 -6.67
N ILE A 137 18.16 12.25 -6.50
CA ILE A 137 19.46 12.81 -6.12
C ILE A 137 20.49 12.66 -7.24
N GLU A 138 21.32 13.70 -7.44
CA GLU A 138 22.56 13.55 -8.24
C GLU A 138 23.50 12.58 -7.54
N ARG A 139 23.99 11.56 -8.27
CA ARG A 139 24.83 10.48 -7.70
C ARG A 139 26.09 11.03 -7.00
N ASP A 140 26.75 12.02 -7.57
CA ASP A 140 27.98 12.62 -7.03
C ASP A 140 27.74 13.46 -5.76
N ARG A 141 26.49 13.77 -5.44
CA ARG A 141 26.03 14.47 -4.24
C ARG A 141 25.48 13.55 -3.16
N ALA A 142 25.38 12.26 -3.44
CA ALA A 142 24.85 11.26 -2.52
C ALA A 142 25.96 10.78 -1.56
N ARG A 143 26.29 11.59 -0.56
CA ARG A 143 27.31 11.28 0.44
C ARG A 143 26.69 11.12 1.80
N PHE A 144 27.12 10.08 2.53
CA PHE A 144 26.68 9.86 3.91
C PHE A 144 27.43 10.78 4.86
N ARG A 145 26.68 11.33 5.82
CA ARG A 145 27.22 12.06 6.97
C ARG A 145 27.91 11.06 7.90
N ASP A 146 29.05 11.47 8.49
CA ASP A 146 29.78 10.66 9.48
C ASP A 146 29.94 9.19 9.05
N ASP A 147 30.37 9.00 7.79
CA ASP A 147 30.44 7.67 7.18
C ASP A 147 31.50 6.79 7.86
N PRO A 148 31.13 5.70 8.56
CA PRO A 148 32.07 4.79 9.18
C PRO A 148 32.82 3.88 8.19
N GLY A 149 32.53 4.04 6.88
CA GLY A 149 32.99 3.13 5.83
C GLY A 149 32.05 1.93 5.62
N PRO A 150 32.30 1.15 4.56
CA PRO A 150 31.46 0.02 4.18
C PRO A 150 31.57 -1.14 5.19
N VAL A 151 30.44 -1.79 5.46
CA VAL A 151 30.35 -2.97 6.31
C VAL A 151 29.62 -4.06 5.53
N GLY A 152 30.14 -5.29 5.55
CA GLY A 152 29.55 -6.39 4.79
C GLY A 152 29.86 -6.34 3.30
N GLN A 153 29.03 -6.96 2.50
CA GLN A 153 29.17 -7.00 1.05
C GLN A 153 27.82 -7.03 0.35
N THR A 154 27.76 -6.45 -0.83
CA THR A 154 26.56 -6.50 -1.68
C THR A 154 26.86 -7.32 -2.94
N ARG A 155 25.98 -8.22 -3.30
CA ARG A 155 26.07 -9.01 -4.53
C ARG A 155 24.78 -8.96 -5.34
N LEU A 156 24.89 -9.14 -6.63
CA LEU A 156 23.75 -9.30 -7.53
C LEU A 156 23.20 -10.73 -7.43
N LEU A 157 21.90 -10.84 -7.62
CA LEU A 157 21.16 -12.10 -7.67
C LEU A 157 20.57 -12.32 -9.04
N ALA A 158 20.44 -13.57 -9.45
CA ALA A 158 19.51 -13.94 -10.50
C ALA A 158 18.08 -13.60 -10.02
N ARG A 159 17.28 -13.03 -10.89
CA ARG A 159 15.92 -12.57 -10.53
C ARG A 159 15.05 -13.72 -9.99
N GLU A 160 15.24 -14.92 -10.53
CA GLU A 160 14.53 -16.16 -10.18
C GLU A 160 14.82 -16.61 -8.74
N ASP A 161 15.98 -16.25 -8.21
CA ASP A 161 16.38 -16.57 -6.82
C ASP A 161 16.05 -15.45 -5.83
N ALA A 162 15.74 -14.25 -6.34
CA ALA A 162 15.63 -13.05 -5.52
C ALA A 162 14.50 -13.17 -4.47
N ALA A 163 13.34 -13.72 -4.85
CA ALA A 163 12.19 -13.84 -3.94
C ALA A 163 12.55 -14.61 -2.65
N LYS A 164 13.28 -15.72 -2.75
CA LYS A 164 13.65 -16.54 -1.59
C LYS A 164 14.55 -15.82 -0.59
N ILE A 165 15.33 -14.85 -1.08
CA ILE A 165 16.28 -14.08 -0.25
C ILE A 165 15.63 -12.78 0.24
N PHE A 166 14.81 -12.14 -0.59
CA PHE A 166 14.14 -10.89 -0.27
C PHE A 166 13.00 -11.07 0.75
N ASP A 167 12.23 -12.15 0.63
CA ASP A 167 11.04 -12.38 1.44
C ASP A 167 11.32 -12.38 2.95
N PRO A 168 12.33 -13.07 3.49
CA PRO A 168 12.65 -13.02 4.92
C PRO A 168 13.00 -11.60 5.40
N ILE A 169 13.72 -10.81 4.60
CA ILE A 169 14.07 -9.42 4.90
C ILE A 169 12.81 -8.56 4.87
N TYR A 170 12.00 -8.72 3.81
CA TYR A 170 10.73 -8.03 3.65
C TYR A 170 9.78 -8.28 4.83
N GLU A 171 9.58 -9.53 5.22
CA GLU A 171 8.71 -9.92 6.32
C GLU A 171 9.18 -9.36 7.67
N GLN A 172 10.50 -9.29 7.90
CA GLN A 172 11.03 -8.66 9.11
C GLN A 172 10.73 -7.15 9.16
N VAL A 173 10.86 -6.45 8.02
CA VAL A 173 10.55 -5.01 7.91
C VAL A 173 9.03 -4.79 7.96
N ARG A 174 8.26 -5.62 7.23
CA ARG A 174 6.80 -5.51 7.12
C ARG A 174 6.13 -5.53 8.49
N ARG A 175 6.50 -6.51 9.35
CA ARG A 175 5.89 -6.68 10.68
C ARG A 175 6.12 -5.51 11.62
N GLN A 176 7.05 -4.64 11.32
CA GLN A 176 7.36 -3.46 12.12
C GLN A 176 6.72 -2.18 11.57
N ARG A 177 6.14 -2.22 10.35
CA ARG A 177 5.65 -1.03 9.68
C ARG A 177 4.18 -1.16 9.27
N PRO A 178 3.27 -0.41 9.89
CA PRO A 178 1.87 -0.42 9.51
C PRO A 178 1.67 -0.07 8.03
N GLY A 179 0.74 -0.76 7.37
CA GLY A 179 0.39 -0.55 5.97
C GLY A 179 1.10 -1.46 4.98
N MET A 180 2.15 -2.19 5.38
CA MET A 180 2.77 -3.20 4.53
C MET A 180 1.96 -4.51 4.55
N TYR A 181 1.85 -5.18 3.40
CA TYR A 181 1.06 -6.41 3.22
C TYR A 181 1.95 -7.62 2.95
N SER A 182 1.46 -8.82 3.27
CA SER A 182 2.16 -10.09 3.01
C SER A 182 2.27 -10.36 1.50
N ARG A 183 3.37 -11.02 1.09
CA ARG A 183 3.58 -11.45 -0.29
C ARG A 183 3.84 -12.95 -0.31
N ASN A 184 3.08 -13.71 -1.06
CA ASN A 184 3.38 -15.11 -1.31
C ASN A 184 4.36 -15.26 -2.48
N GLU A 185 4.83 -16.48 -2.74
CA GLU A 185 5.81 -16.77 -3.79
C GLU A 185 5.30 -16.35 -5.18
N ASP A 186 4.03 -16.58 -5.47
CA ASP A 186 3.41 -16.19 -6.74
C ASP A 186 3.36 -14.68 -6.90
N PHE A 187 2.96 -13.95 -5.83
CA PHE A 187 2.94 -12.50 -5.86
C PHE A 187 4.34 -11.89 -6.03
N TRP A 188 5.36 -12.47 -5.39
CA TRP A 188 6.75 -12.10 -5.62
C TRP A 188 7.15 -12.26 -7.08
N SER A 189 6.89 -13.42 -7.68
CA SER A 189 7.38 -13.75 -9.02
C SER A 189 6.59 -13.06 -10.14
N VAL A 190 5.27 -12.98 -10.00
CA VAL A 190 4.36 -12.47 -11.04
C VAL A 190 4.22 -10.95 -10.97
N HIS A 191 4.23 -10.37 -9.76
CA HIS A 191 3.97 -8.95 -9.56
C HIS A 191 5.23 -8.17 -9.14
N THR A 192 5.83 -8.46 -7.99
CA THR A 192 6.92 -7.65 -7.42
C THR A 192 8.19 -7.68 -8.27
N LEU A 193 8.58 -8.87 -8.73
CA LEU A 193 9.77 -9.09 -9.55
C LEU A 193 9.45 -9.24 -11.05
N ALA A 194 8.25 -8.84 -11.48
CA ALA A 194 7.86 -8.85 -12.87
C ALA A 194 8.82 -8.01 -13.74
N ASP A 195 9.16 -8.54 -14.92
CA ASP A 195 10.12 -7.87 -15.81
C ASP A 195 9.76 -7.98 -17.30
N ALA A 196 8.46 -8.03 -17.63
CA ALA A 196 8.02 -7.99 -19.03
C ALA A 196 8.43 -6.65 -19.69
N PRO A 197 8.77 -6.64 -20.99
CA PRO A 197 9.25 -5.42 -21.67
C PRO A 197 8.30 -4.23 -21.55
N HIS A 198 6.99 -4.43 -21.63
CA HIS A 198 5.98 -3.38 -21.58
C HIS A 198 5.91 -2.65 -20.22
N ILE A 199 6.23 -3.33 -19.10
CA ILE A 199 6.23 -2.72 -17.75
C ILE A 199 7.51 -1.95 -17.45
N ARG A 200 8.55 -2.02 -18.27
CA ARG A 200 9.85 -1.36 -18.04
C ARG A 200 9.81 0.15 -18.26
N ARG A 201 8.79 0.67 -18.95
CA ARG A 201 8.59 2.10 -19.22
C ARG A 201 9.85 2.79 -19.77
N GLY A 202 10.53 2.14 -20.72
CA GLY A 202 11.75 2.65 -21.36
C GLY A 202 13.03 2.46 -20.54
N ALA A 203 12.99 1.78 -19.41
CA ALA A 203 14.18 1.37 -18.66
C ALA A 203 14.66 -0.03 -19.09
N GLY A 204 15.85 -0.42 -18.64
CA GLY A 204 16.43 -1.74 -18.81
C GLY A 204 15.77 -2.82 -17.94
N PRO A 205 16.36 -4.04 -17.95
CA PRO A 205 15.87 -5.15 -17.14
C PRO A 205 15.93 -4.84 -15.63
N LEU A 206 15.21 -5.64 -14.84
CA LEU A 206 15.24 -5.58 -13.40
C LEU A 206 16.51 -6.24 -12.85
N PHE A 207 17.27 -5.49 -12.07
CA PHE A 207 18.40 -5.99 -11.28
C PHE A 207 17.97 -6.20 -9.84
N CYS A 208 18.47 -7.29 -9.24
CA CYS A 208 18.24 -7.63 -7.85
C CYS A 208 19.59 -7.67 -7.12
N ALA A 209 19.70 -6.98 -5.99
CA ALA A 209 20.89 -6.94 -5.16
C ALA A 209 20.55 -7.32 -3.73
N VAL A 210 21.42 -8.06 -3.05
CA VAL A 210 21.33 -8.38 -1.62
C VAL A 210 22.60 -7.91 -0.92
N HIS A 211 22.42 -7.27 0.21
CA HIS A 211 23.51 -6.97 1.14
C HIS A 211 23.53 -8.02 2.26
N GLU A 212 24.75 -8.40 2.68
CA GLU A 212 25.01 -9.41 3.70
C GLU A 212 26.05 -8.91 4.70
N THR A 213 25.73 -9.01 5.98
CA THR A 213 26.69 -8.82 7.07
C THR A 213 27.01 -10.16 7.71
N SER A 214 28.30 -10.52 7.80
CA SER A 214 28.74 -11.82 8.32
C SER A 214 28.06 -13.03 7.65
N GLY A 215 27.78 -12.92 6.36
CA GLY A 215 27.13 -13.97 5.56
C GLY A 215 25.61 -14.10 5.77
N GLN A 216 24.99 -13.17 6.50
CA GLN A 216 23.53 -13.13 6.69
C GLN A 216 22.93 -11.99 5.88
N PRO A 217 21.91 -12.24 5.01
CA PRO A 217 21.19 -11.22 4.30
C PRO A 217 20.46 -10.26 5.27
N ASP A 218 20.70 -8.95 5.12
CA ASP A 218 20.11 -7.92 5.99
C ASP A 218 19.53 -6.72 5.25
N ALA A 219 19.77 -6.62 3.93
CA ALA A 219 19.10 -5.64 3.07
C ALA A 219 19.03 -6.14 1.64
N TYR A 220 18.08 -5.59 0.88
CA TYR A 220 18.00 -5.83 -0.56
C TYR A 220 17.58 -4.58 -1.33
N ALA A 221 17.83 -4.59 -2.64
CA ALA A 221 17.28 -3.64 -3.56
C ALA A 221 16.90 -4.30 -4.89
N SER A 222 15.80 -3.81 -5.48
CA SER A 222 15.46 -4.03 -6.88
C SER A 222 15.47 -2.70 -7.62
N TYR A 223 16.11 -2.66 -8.78
CA TYR A 223 16.31 -1.42 -9.53
C TYR A 223 16.41 -1.67 -11.04
N ARG A 224 16.24 -0.60 -11.81
CA ARG A 224 16.44 -0.57 -13.27
C ARG A 224 17.39 0.55 -13.63
N VAL A 225 18.06 0.41 -14.78
CA VAL A 225 18.83 1.49 -15.38
C VAL A 225 18.04 2.05 -16.57
N LYS A 226 17.76 3.33 -16.56
CA LYS A 226 17.26 4.04 -17.73
C LYS A 226 18.47 4.68 -18.42
N HIS A 227 18.88 4.06 -19.49
CA HIS A 227 20.04 4.54 -20.25
C HIS A 227 19.71 5.84 -20.98
N ASP A 228 20.62 6.80 -20.86
CA ASP A 228 20.64 8.03 -21.64
C ASP A 228 22.10 8.38 -21.92
N TRP A 229 22.42 8.67 -23.20
CA TRP A 229 23.79 8.90 -23.62
C TRP A 229 23.86 10.02 -24.70
N THR A 230 24.41 11.14 -24.32
CA THR A 230 24.58 12.33 -25.20
C THR A 230 26.05 12.74 -25.34
N GLY A 231 26.95 11.73 -25.47
CA GLY A 231 28.43 11.95 -25.46
C GLY A 231 29.02 11.69 -24.05
N VAL A 232 28.25 11.93 -23.01
CA VAL A 232 28.49 11.50 -21.62
C VAL A 232 27.26 10.72 -21.13
N SER A 233 27.42 9.92 -20.08
CA SER A 233 26.27 9.20 -19.52
C SER A 233 25.40 10.15 -18.69
N GLU A 234 24.14 10.28 -19.10
CA GLU A 234 23.05 10.93 -18.35
C GLU A 234 22.06 9.91 -17.79
N SER A 235 22.50 8.66 -17.75
CA SER A 235 21.69 7.51 -17.29
C SER A 235 21.20 7.67 -15.85
N GLN A 236 20.04 7.09 -15.59
CA GLN A 236 19.36 7.19 -14.30
C GLN A 236 19.17 5.80 -13.70
N LEU A 237 19.48 5.67 -12.42
CA LEU A 237 19.13 4.50 -11.63
C LEU A 237 17.73 4.70 -11.06
N VAL A 238 16.80 3.82 -11.41
CA VAL A 238 15.43 3.83 -10.92
C VAL A 238 15.27 2.71 -9.91
N VAL A 239 15.30 3.06 -8.63
CA VAL A 239 15.09 2.14 -7.52
C VAL A 239 13.60 1.81 -7.46
N ARG A 240 13.27 0.53 -7.51
CA ARG A 240 11.91 0.02 -7.38
C ARG A 240 11.54 -0.21 -5.93
N GLU A 241 12.44 -0.87 -5.20
CA GLU A 241 12.33 -1.12 -3.77
C GLU A 241 13.74 -1.27 -3.17
N ALA A 242 13.96 -0.71 -2.00
CA ALA A 242 15.21 -0.89 -1.24
C ALA A 242 14.85 -0.92 0.26
N LEU A 243 15.09 -2.05 0.90
CA LEU A 243 14.75 -2.28 2.30
C LEU A 243 15.97 -2.86 3.05
N GLY A 244 16.19 -2.38 4.27
CA GLY A 244 17.14 -2.93 5.23
C GLY A 244 16.48 -3.14 6.59
N ILE A 245 16.88 -4.20 7.30
CA ILE A 245 16.28 -4.57 8.59
C ILE A 245 16.58 -3.56 9.69
N ASP A 246 17.62 -2.76 9.52
CA ASP A 246 18.06 -1.71 10.46
C ASP A 246 18.70 -0.52 9.71
N ALA A 247 19.11 0.50 10.44
CA ALA A 247 19.73 1.70 9.89
C ALA A 247 21.06 1.42 9.17
N ARG A 248 21.86 0.47 9.67
CA ARG A 248 23.14 0.07 9.06
C ARG A 248 22.87 -0.63 7.72
N ALA A 249 22.04 -1.67 7.71
CA ALA A 249 21.66 -2.41 6.52
C ALA A 249 21.04 -1.48 5.45
N THR A 250 20.18 -0.54 5.87
CA THR A 250 19.63 0.50 5.00
C THR A 250 20.74 1.37 4.41
N ARG A 251 21.73 1.82 5.20
CA ARG A 251 22.87 2.62 4.71
C ARG A 251 23.67 1.85 3.68
N GLU A 252 23.97 0.59 3.91
CA GLU A 252 24.81 -0.20 3.02
C GLU A 252 24.16 -0.52 1.69
N ILE A 253 22.86 -0.85 1.67
CA ILE A 253 22.17 -1.05 0.39
C ILE A 253 22.07 0.25 -0.43
N TRP A 254 21.86 1.40 0.24
CA TRP A 254 21.88 2.69 -0.44
C TRP A 254 23.29 3.11 -0.86
N ARG A 255 24.33 2.75 -0.08
CA ARG A 255 25.74 2.92 -0.50
C ARG A 255 26.02 2.19 -1.81
N PHE A 256 25.56 0.94 -1.93
CA PHE A 256 25.67 0.19 -3.16
C PHE A 256 24.97 0.90 -4.33
N LEU A 257 23.71 1.33 -4.14
CA LEU A 257 22.96 2.01 -5.19
C LEU A 257 23.62 3.33 -5.65
N PHE A 258 24.13 4.12 -4.72
CA PHE A 258 24.90 5.33 -5.02
C PHE A 258 26.28 5.07 -5.62
N GLY A 259 26.83 3.86 -5.41
CA GLY A 259 28.11 3.43 -5.93
C GLY A 259 28.08 2.96 -7.39
N ILE A 260 26.89 2.74 -7.98
CA ILE A 260 26.77 2.25 -9.36
C ILE A 260 27.27 3.30 -10.34
N ASP A 261 28.29 2.93 -11.13
CA ASP A 261 28.93 3.85 -12.08
C ASP A 261 28.04 4.21 -13.27
N LEU A 262 28.42 5.27 -13.96
CA LEU A 262 27.73 5.81 -15.15
C LEU A 262 26.29 6.30 -14.89
N MET A 263 25.88 6.44 -13.64
CA MET A 263 24.59 7.02 -13.29
C MET A 263 24.75 8.50 -12.96
N GLN A 264 23.97 9.36 -13.62
CA GLN A 264 23.90 10.77 -13.28
C GLN A 264 23.01 11.00 -12.05
N ARG A 265 21.91 10.25 -11.97
CA ARG A 265 20.89 10.37 -10.92
C ARG A 265 20.46 9.03 -10.36
N VAL A 266 20.08 9.03 -9.09
CA VAL A 266 19.41 7.91 -8.42
C VAL A 266 18.02 8.36 -7.99
N GLN A 267 17.00 7.69 -8.52
CA GLN A 267 15.59 8.00 -8.28
C GLN A 267 14.92 6.85 -7.54
N ALA A 268 14.13 7.16 -6.50
CA ALA A 268 13.18 6.25 -5.88
C ALA A 268 11.81 6.91 -5.87
N ARG A 269 10.79 6.24 -6.39
CA ARG A 269 9.44 6.83 -6.51
C ARG A 269 8.57 6.60 -5.30
N SER A 270 8.91 5.62 -4.48
CA SER A 270 8.15 5.26 -3.28
C SER A 270 9.12 4.94 -2.14
N LEU A 271 9.14 5.82 -1.15
CA LEU A 271 9.84 5.66 0.11
C LEU A 271 8.88 6.06 1.24
N PRO A 272 9.01 5.50 2.45
CA PRO A 272 8.30 6.03 3.60
C PRO A 272 8.70 7.48 3.87
N ILE A 273 7.77 8.30 4.32
CA ILE A 273 8.02 9.73 4.57
C ILE A 273 9.04 9.98 5.69
N ASP A 274 9.22 9.01 6.57
CA ASP A 274 10.21 8.96 7.64
C ASP A 274 11.47 8.17 7.26
N HIS A 275 11.74 7.98 5.96
CA HIS A 275 12.89 7.19 5.50
C HIS A 275 14.20 7.76 6.05
N PRO A 276 15.06 6.96 6.71
CA PRO A 276 16.24 7.46 7.41
C PRO A 276 17.27 8.12 6.49
N LEU A 277 17.23 7.88 5.19
CA LEU A 277 18.15 8.44 4.21
C LEU A 277 18.24 9.97 4.30
N TYR A 278 17.12 10.66 4.60
CA TYR A 278 17.10 12.11 4.78
C TYR A 278 18.03 12.59 5.91
N LEU A 279 18.16 11.81 6.96
CA LEU A 279 19.03 12.12 8.10
C LEU A 279 20.44 11.54 7.94
N MET A 280 20.62 10.55 7.07
CA MET A 280 21.90 9.90 6.81
C MET A 280 22.81 10.69 5.86
N LEU A 281 22.26 11.56 5.03
CA LEU A 281 23.05 12.29 4.01
C LEU A 281 23.60 13.61 4.53
N ASP A 282 24.76 14.02 4.01
CA ASP A 282 25.39 15.31 4.29
C ASP A 282 24.54 16.48 3.80
N GLU A 283 24.00 16.35 2.58
CA GLU A 283 23.14 17.35 1.94
C GLU A 283 21.73 16.82 1.70
N PRO A 284 20.88 16.65 2.76
CA PRO A 284 19.56 16.02 2.62
C PRO A 284 18.62 16.74 1.64
N ARG A 285 18.78 18.05 1.46
CA ARG A 285 18.03 18.83 0.47
C ARG A 285 18.20 18.33 -0.97
N ARG A 286 19.32 17.65 -1.26
CA ARG A 286 19.62 17.10 -2.59
C ARG A 286 18.75 15.90 -2.94
N LEU A 287 18.10 15.25 -1.96
CA LEU A 287 17.12 14.22 -2.24
C LEU A 287 15.90 14.71 -3.03
N ARG A 288 15.65 16.03 -3.05
CA ARG A 288 14.50 16.61 -3.77
C ARG A 288 13.21 15.85 -3.48
N GLN A 289 12.94 15.63 -2.19
CA GLN A 289 11.78 14.84 -1.78
C GLN A 289 10.48 15.42 -2.34
N THR A 290 9.65 14.53 -2.83
CA THR A 290 8.25 14.79 -3.18
C THR A 290 7.36 14.03 -2.23
N LEU A 291 6.12 14.48 -2.09
CA LEU A 291 5.10 13.86 -1.26
C LEU A 291 3.87 13.56 -2.12
N GLY A 292 3.34 12.37 -1.98
CA GLY A 292 2.09 11.93 -2.61
C GLY A 292 1.29 11.04 -1.68
N ASP A 293 0.06 10.75 -2.08
CA ASP A 293 -0.73 9.70 -1.44
C ASP A 293 -0.12 8.33 -1.73
N GLY A 294 -0.30 7.43 -0.77
CA GLY A 294 0.07 6.03 -0.89
C GLY A 294 -1.18 5.15 -0.83
N LEU A 295 -1.21 4.25 0.15
CA LEU A 295 -2.32 3.32 0.33
C LEU A 295 -3.56 4.04 0.85
N TRP A 296 -4.71 3.71 0.27
CA TRP A 296 -6.04 4.08 0.75
C TRP A 296 -6.63 2.92 1.54
N LEU A 297 -7.21 3.20 2.69
CA LEU A 297 -7.75 2.20 3.60
C LEU A 297 -9.22 2.43 3.89
N ARG A 298 -9.95 1.33 4.05
CA ARG A 298 -11.32 1.25 4.52
C ARG A 298 -11.41 0.28 5.68
N VAL A 299 -11.92 0.73 6.82
CA VAL A 299 -12.30 -0.14 7.92
C VAL A 299 -13.65 -0.77 7.57
N VAL A 300 -13.66 -2.06 7.25
CA VAL A 300 -14.85 -2.81 6.82
C VAL A 300 -15.61 -3.37 8.02
N ASP A 301 -14.90 -3.89 9.01
CA ASP A 301 -15.45 -4.30 10.30
C ASP A 301 -14.75 -3.52 11.41
N LEU A 302 -15.48 -2.55 11.98
CA LEU A 302 -14.94 -1.61 12.96
C LEU A 302 -14.53 -2.31 14.26
N GLU A 303 -15.37 -3.22 14.75
CA GLU A 303 -15.13 -3.92 16.01
C GLU A 303 -13.86 -4.75 15.92
N LEU A 304 -13.77 -5.62 14.91
CA LEU A 304 -12.60 -6.47 14.70
C LEU A 304 -11.33 -5.65 14.46
N ALA A 305 -11.42 -4.61 13.63
CA ALA A 305 -10.26 -3.78 13.30
C ALA A 305 -9.71 -3.06 14.53
N LEU A 306 -10.56 -2.41 15.34
CA LEU A 306 -10.13 -1.64 16.50
C LEU A 306 -9.74 -2.53 17.69
N GLN A 307 -10.35 -3.72 17.85
CA GLN A 307 -9.93 -4.67 18.90
C GLN A 307 -8.52 -5.22 18.66
N ALA A 308 -8.16 -5.45 17.42
CA ALA A 308 -6.86 -6.00 17.06
C ALA A 308 -5.72 -4.96 17.08
N ARG A 309 -6.06 -3.68 16.95
CA ARG A 309 -5.07 -2.59 16.92
C ARG A 309 -4.50 -2.33 18.32
N SER A 310 -3.18 -2.14 18.45
CA SER A 310 -2.57 -1.57 19.65
C SER A 310 -2.73 -0.06 19.69
N PHE A 311 -2.86 0.49 20.89
CA PHE A 311 -2.97 1.91 21.16
C PHE A 311 -1.79 2.41 21.99
N ALA A 312 -1.30 3.63 21.70
CA ALA A 312 -0.14 4.19 22.36
C ALA A 312 -0.43 4.72 23.78
N ALA A 313 -1.69 5.06 24.08
CA ALA A 313 -2.13 5.54 25.38
C ALA A 313 -3.36 4.77 25.86
N ALA A 314 -3.44 4.56 27.17
CA ALA A 314 -4.63 4.03 27.83
C ALA A 314 -5.66 5.14 27.97
N ASP A 315 -6.86 4.92 27.44
CA ASP A 315 -7.99 5.84 27.58
C ASP A 315 -9.31 5.13 27.19
N ARG A 316 -10.41 5.84 27.36
CA ARG A 316 -11.74 5.44 26.93
C ARG A 316 -12.39 6.58 26.15
N VAL A 317 -12.88 6.29 24.95
CA VAL A 317 -13.57 7.25 24.09
C VAL A 317 -14.82 6.62 23.48
N VAL A 318 -15.87 7.42 23.30
CA VAL A 318 -17.09 7.00 22.58
C VAL A 318 -17.16 7.75 21.26
N ILE A 319 -17.17 7.01 20.17
CA ILE A 319 -17.30 7.54 18.80
C ILE A 319 -18.65 7.16 18.20
N ALA A 320 -19.23 8.01 17.38
CA ALA A 320 -20.36 7.69 16.51
C ALA A 320 -19.89 7.58 15.07
N ILE A 321 -20.40 6.57 14.35
CA ILE A 321 -20.16 6.38 12.92
C ILE A 321 -21.50 6.12 12.22
N GLU A 322 -21.72 6.78 11.09
CA GLU A 322 -22.79 6.47 10.15
C GLU A 322 -22.16 5.90 8.88
N ASP A 323 -22.46 4.62 8.58
CA ASP A 323 -21.86 3.89 7.49
C ASP A 323 -22.94 3.22 6.62
N PRO A 324 -23.43 3.92 5.60
CA PRO A 324 -24.52 3.40 4.77
C PRO A 324 -24.13 2.19 3.90
N LEU A 325 -22.82 2.01 3.64
CA LEU A 325 -22.33 0.89 2.84
C LEU A 325 -21.98 -0.34 3.68
N CYS A 326 -21.62 -0.12 4.95
CA CYS A 326 -21.34 -1.16 5.94
C CYS A 326 -22.22 -0.92 7.17
N PRO A 327 -23.55 -1.14 7.11
CA PRO A 327 -24.49 -0.75 8.16
C PRO A 327 -24.22 -1.42 9.51
N TRP A 328 -23.49 -2.52 9.52
CA TRP A 328 -23.02 -3.18 10.74
C TRP A 328 -22.03 -2.34 11.54
N ASN A 329 -21.37 -1.32 10.95
CA ASN A 329 -20.53 -0.35 11.64
C ASN A 329 -21.31 0.83 12.23
N SER A 330 -22.52 1.11 11.75
CA SER A 330 -23.28 2.29 12.16
C SER A 330 -23.70 2.21 13.62
N GLY A 331 -23.57 3.31 14.36
CA GLY A 331 -23.95 3.47 15.77
C GLY A 331 -22.83 4.05 16.62
N SER A 332 -23.04 4.06 17.94
CA SER A 332 -22.05 4.51 18.92
C SER A 332 -21.20 3.34 19.42
N TRP A 333 -19.89 3.56 19.46
CA TRP A 333 -18.89 2.57 19.84
C TRP A 333 -18.01 3.11 20.97
N ARG A 334 -17.92 2.36 22.06
CA ARG A 334 -16.96 2.60 23.13
C ARG A 334 -15.68 1.86 22.85
N ILE A 335 -14.57 2.60 22.76
CA ILE A 335 -13.22 2.08 22.70
C ILE A 335 -12.61 2.28 24.09
N ASP A 336 -12.29 1.21 24.77
CA ASP A 336 -11.69 1.21 26.11
C ASP A 336 -10.39 0.43 26.04
N THR A 337 -9.26 1.09 26.22
CA THR A 337 -7.94 0.46 26.11
C THR A 337 -7.03 0.78 27.29
N THR A 338 -6.32 -0.26 27.74
CA THR A 338 -5.21 -0.13 28.69
C THR A 338 -3.86 0.10 28.01
N GLY A 339 -3.84 0.21 26.66
CA GLY A 339 -2.64 0.19 25.83
C GLY A 339 -2.23 -1.22 25.39
N THR A 340 -2.44 -2.23 26.24
CA THR A 340 -2.09 -3.64 25.95
C THR A 340 -3.32 -4.52 25.70
N SER A 341 -4.48 -4.12 26.15
CA SER A 341 -5.75 -4.81 25.94
C SER A 341 -6.82 -3.79 25.56
N THR A 342 -7.59 -4.09 24.53
CA THR A 342 -8.62 -3.19 24.01
C THR A 342 -9.95 -3.93 23.95
N SER A 343 -10.99 -3.24 24.43
CA SER A 343 -12.40 -3.64 24.27
C SER A 343 -13.10 -2.61 23.40
N VAL A 344 -13.80 -3.07 22.39
CA VAL A 344 -14.63 -2.23 21.51
C VAL A 344 -16.04 -2.77 21.56
N THR A 345 -17.00 -1.98 22.01
CA THR A 345 -18.37 -2.44 22.23
C THR A 345 -19.37 -1.37 21.80
N ARG A 346 -20.53 -1.80 21.34
CA ARG A 346 -21.65 -0.89 21.12
C ARG A 346 -22.13 -0.30 22.46
N THR A 347 -22.56 0.95 22.43
CA THR A 347 -22.99 1.65 23.62
C THR A 347 -24.13 2.63 23.32
N GLU A 348 -24.97 2.92 24.33
CA GLU A 348 -25.95 4.00 24.31
C GLU A 348 -25.39 5.30 24.93
N ASP A 349 -24.13 5.30 25.38
CA ASP A 349 -23.50 6.51 25.91
C ASP A 349 -23.42 7.59 24.82
N PRO A 350 -23.55 8.85 25.18
CA PRO A 350 -23.37 9.96 24.23
C PRO A 350 -22.00 9.90 23.56
N ALA A 351 -21.98 10.00 22.23
CA ALA A 351 -20.74 10.09 21.50
C ALA A 351 -19.98 11.39 21.81
N GLU A 352 -18.69 11.27 22.07
CA GLU A 352 -17.78 12.39 22.29
C GLU A 352 -17.32 13.01 20.96
N MET A 353 -17.37 12.24 19.88
CA MET A 353 -17.13 12.70 18.50
C MET A 353 -17.86 11.85 17.48
N THR A 354 -18.07 12.43 16.32
CA THR A 354 -18.59 11.73 15.15
C THR A 354 -17.52 11.66 14.06
N LEU A 355 -17.30 10.48 13.50
CA LEU A 355 -16.37 10.23 12.42
C LEU A 355 -17.10 9.64 11.22
N THR A 356 -16.70 10.02 10.01
CA THR A 356 -17.09 9.29 8.83
C THR A 356 -16.24 8.01 8.70
N PRO A 357 -16.66 7.02 7.91
CA PRO A 357 -15.82 5.86 7.61
C PRO A 357 -14.45 6.23 7.03
N SER A 358 -14.38 7.27 6.21
CA SER A 358 -13.13 7.75 5.64
C SER A 358 -12.24 8.48 6.66
N ASP A 359 -12.81 9.19 7.65
CA ASP A 359 -12.02 9.76 8.74
C ASP A 359 -11.35 8.66 9.57
N LEU A 360 -12.09 7.60 9.89
CA LEU A 360 -11.53 6.44 10.59
C LEU A 360 -10.44 5.75 9.75
N GLY A 361 -10.66 5.56 8.44
CA GLY A 361 -9.67 5.00 7.51
C GLY A 361 -8.37 5.80 7.49
N ALA A 362 -8.45 7.13 7.50
CA ALA A 362 -7.28 8.02 7.47
C ALA A 362 -6.42 7.89 8.73
N VAL A 363 -7.03 7.76 9.91
CA VAL A 363 -6.30 7.72 11.19
C VAL A 363 -5.92 6.31 11.63
N TYR A 364 -6.53 5.28 11.07
CA TYR A 364 -6.43 3.90 11.57
C TYR A 364 -4.99 3.38 11.65
N LEU A 365 -4.16 3.64 10.64
CA LEU A 365 -2.75 3.24 10.62
C LEU A 365 -1.81 4.24 11.31
N GLY A 366 -2.30 5.41 11.73
CA GLY A 366 -1.49 6.48 12.29
C GLY A 366 -0.85 7.40 11.25
N GLY A 367 -1.29 7.34 9.98
CA GLY A 367 -0.78 8.20 8.90
C GLY A 367 -1.24 9.65 9.02
N PHE A 368 -2.44 9.85 9.54
CA PHE A 368 -2.99 11.16 9.88
C PHE A 368 -3.47 11.17 11.32
N SER A 369 -3.46 12.35 11.94
CA SER A 369 -4.03 12.57 13.25
C SER A 369 -5.44 13.16 13.16
N LEU A 370 -6.27 12.95 14.19
CA LEU A 370 -7.56 13.59 14.28
C LEU A 370 -7.45 15.12 14.38
N ALA A 371 -6.40 15.63 15.02
CA ALA A 371 -6.10 17.04 15.04
C ALA A 371 -5.80 17.61 13.63
N GLN A 372 -5.22 16.83 12.74
CA GLN A 372 -5.08 17.22 11.31
C GLN A 372 -6.44 17.27 10.62
N LEU A 373 -7.30 16.28 10.86
CA LEU A 373 -8.67 16.26 10.31
C LEU A 373 -9.50 17.44 10.87
N ALA A 374 -9.37 17.75 12.16
CA ALA A 374 -10.04 18.90 12.77
C ALA A 374 -9.58 20.24 12.15
N ARG A 375 -8.26 20.41 11.94
CA ARG A 375 -7.73 21.60 11.25
C ARG A 375 -8.19 21.70 9.78
N ALA A 376 -8.52 20.56 9.18
CA ALA A 376 -9.09 20.50 7.83
C ALA A 376 -10.63 20.68 7.80
N GLY A 377 -11.27 20.85 8.96
CA GLY A 377 -12.73 21.01 9.09
C GLY A 377 -13.52 19.72 8.85
N ARG A 378 -12.88 18.55 8.97
CA ARG A 378 -13.52 17.23 8.79
C ARG A 378 -14.11 16.68 10.09
N VAL A 379 -13.53 17.03 11.21
CA VAL A 379 -13.93 16.61 12.55
C VAL A 379 -14.08 17.85 13.42
N GLU A 380 -15.13 17.91 14.24
CA GLU A 380 -15.33 19.01 15.18
C GLU A 380 -14.26 18.99 16.29
N PRO A 381 -13.58 20.10 16.55
CA PRO A 381 -12.59 20.19 17.63
C PRO A 381 -13.21 19.91 19.00
N SER A 382 -12.58 19.03 19.78
CA SER A 382 -13.00 18.69 21.15
C SER A 382 -11.83 18.09 21.93
N ASP A 383 -11.94 18.00 23.26
CA ASP A 383 -10.95 17.31 24.10
C ASP A 383 -10.79 15.82 23.72
N ALA A 384 -11.85 15.22 23.18
CA ALA A 384 -11.81 13.84 22.69
C ALA A 384 -10.88 13.67 21.47
N VAL A 385 -10.70 14.70 20.64
CA VAL A 385 -9.75 14.70 19.51
C VAL A 385 -8.32 14.52 20.03
N GLU A 386 -7.90 15.29 21.05
CA GLU A 386 -6.55 15.20 21.60
C GLU A 386 -6.29 13.84 22.27
N ARG A 387 -7.29 13.34 23.01
CA ARG A 387 -7.21 12.03 23.67
C ARG A 387 -7.10 10.89 22.65
N MET A 388 -7.93 10.91 21.64
CA MET A 388 -7.90 9.87 20.59
C MET A 388 -6.63 9.99 19.74
N ASP A 389 -6.07 11.17 19.50
CA ASP A 389 -4.76 11.33 18.86
C ASP A 389 -3.65 10.66 19.67
N ALA A 390 -3.65 10.84 20.99
CA ALA A 390 -2.68 10.17 21.86
C ALA A 390 -2.83 8.63 21.80
N MET A 391 -4.07 8.13 21.74
CA MET A 391 -4.34 6.69 21.60
C MET A 391 -3.84 6.14 20.26
N PHE A 392 -4.13 6.85 19.16
CA PHE A 392 -3.84 6.38 17.78
C PHE A 392 -2.40 6.65 17.31
N HIS A 393 -1.60 7.33 18.11
CA HIS A 393 -0.23 7.67 17.74
C HIS A 393 0.60 6.44 17.37
N THR A 394 1.47 6.58 16.37
CA THR A 394 2.47 5.59 15.96
C THR A 394 3.84 6.24 15.85
N HIS A 395 4.88 5.56 16.33
CA HIS A 395 6.25 6.08 16.27
C HIS A 395 6.87 5.98 14.86
N ILE A 396 6.33 5.10 14.03
CA ILE A 396 6.81 4.83 12.67
C ILE A 396 5.68 5.21 11.73
N ALA A 397 5.97 6.04 10.72
CA ALA A 397 4.99 6.41 9.72
C ALA A 397 4.51 5.17 8.95
N PRO A 398 3.19 4.97 8.77
CA PRO A 398 2.70 3.88 7.97
C PRO A 398 3.12 4.05 6.51
N TYR A 399 3.39 2.92 5.86
CA TYR A 399 3.88 2.89 4.49
C TYR A 399 3.49 1.60 3.79
N CYS A 400 3.26 1.66 2.51
CA CYS A 400 3.06 0.50 1.65
C CYS A 400 4.12 0.51 0.54
N SER A 401 4.95 -0.52 0.48
CA SER A 401 6.14 -0.54 -0.38
C SER A 401 5.84 -0.84 -1.86
N GLY A 402 4.65 -1.27 -2.21
CA GLY A 402 4.29 -1.62 -3.58
C GLY A 402 2.80 -1.48 -3.86
N THR A 403 2.48 -1.25 -5.13
CA THR A 403 1.10 -1.31 -5.63
C THR A 403 0.65 -2.77 -5.81
N PHE A 404 -0.65 -2.99 -5.95
CA PHE A 404 -1.24 -4.29 -6.29
C PHE A 404 -2.49 -4.10 -7.17
#